data_9fcafcd0d376402f3b22da8ad7960769
#
_entry.id   9fcafcd0d376402f3b22da8ad7960769
#
_cell.length_a   1.000
_cell.length_b   1.000
_cell.length_c   1.000
_cell.angle_alpha   90.00
_cell.angle_beta   90.00
_cell.angle_gamma   90.00
#
_symmetry.space_group_name_H-M   'P 1'
#
loop_
_entity.id
_entity.type
_entity.pdbx_description
1 polymer ?
#
loop_
_entity_poly.entity_id
_entity_poly.type
_entity_poly.pdbx_seq_one_letter_code
_entity_poly.pdbx_strand_id
1 'polypeptide(L)'
;MALRQRRWTSALLAGTLSFLTACEGQISDAANPRNPGPGGTNNPPAGVEQPARSARVARLTHAQWLSTVKDLLKLDAAPTALAQSFRADPSQSGFLFDNDARALSVDEALWGAYQRAAADLAGQVATDATKLGRLLPAGSTTDEARAKAFVESFGLRALRRPLTADEVESYLKLYREGPKAYPTMAAFQGGLRLVLEGFLQSPLFLYRVERSTQAADGKVPLDAFEVASRLSYALWNSMPDDALFAAAREGLLAKREGVAAEARRMMADPRARGVVDAYHQAVFDVPRYASIRPNTTRFPNVTTKLAESAAKENTLFVQDVVFGRKGRFADLLTSRDTFVNDELARIYGLTGNFTADFVPVSLDGAQRRGVLTQVGFLASHATSIDPDPIHRGVFLSEHLLCQKIGAPPANIPALPAPNGRTNREVVTSHTEAPGTVCASCHATLINPLGFPFENFDAVGGYRTTDNGHPVDASSTPGIGGQKVSVKDALDLADALATTQAVHECYARHWIEFLSGRPAVAEDDALVARLGKLSQSGQLPIVDLVVEVVTGVGFVTRHPEELP
;
A
#
# COMPACT_ATOMS: atom_id res chain seq x y z
N MET A 1 -65.57 0.24 -28.00
CA MET A 1 -65.11 1.30 -28.93
C MET A 1 -63.64 1.01 -29.10
N ALA A 2 -63.26 0.19 -30.02
CA ALA A 2 -62.94 0.38 -31.44
C ALA A 2 -61.56 1.06 -31.58
N LEU A 3 -60.56 0.20 -31.82
CA LEU A 3 -59.73 0.09 -33.04
C LEU A 3 -58.67 1.23 -33.28
N ARG A 4 -57.40 0.91 -33.42
CA ARG A 4 -56.77 0.54 -34.68
C ARG A 4 -55.33 0.02 -34.50
N GLN A 5 -55.15 -1.20 -35.01
CA GLN A 5 -53.87 -1.76 -35.41
C GLN A 5 -53.30 -1.00 -36.63
N ARG A 6 -51.97 -0.86 -36.68
CA ARG A 6 -51.26 -0.78 -37.98
C ARG A 6 -50.03 -1.71 -37.91
N ARG A 7 -50.13 -2.74 -38.71
CA ARG A 7 -49.02 -3.57 -39.20
C ARG A 7 -48.16 -2.78 -40.17
N TRP A 8 -46.88 -2.92 -40.10
CA TRP A 8 -46.01 -2.80 -41.27
C TRP A 8 -45.07 -3.98 -41.33
N THR A 9 -44.97 -4.52 -42.52
CA THR A 9 -44.37 -5.76 -42.97
C THR A 9 -42.87 -5.66 -43.22
N SER A 10 -42.17 -6.69 -42.87
CA SER A 10 -41.01 -7.36 -43.46
C SER A 10 -40.10 -6.61 -44.45
N ALA A 11 -38.80 -6.60 -44.14
CA ALA A 11 -37.75 -6.81 -45.13
C ALA A 11 -36.61 -7.60 -44.47
N LEU A 12 -36.47 -8.86 -44.82
CA LEU A 12 -35.30 -9.71 -44.62
C LEU A 12 -34.15 -9.12 -45.49
N LEU A 13 -33.01 -8.88 -44.88
CA LEU A 13 -31.73 -8.87 -45.59
C LEU A 13 -30.72 -9.65 -44.75
N ALA A 14 -30.34 -10.78 -45.32
CA ALA A 14 -29.27 -11.62 -44.85
C ALA A 14 -27.94 -10.85 -44.96
N GLY A 15 -27.24 -10.75 -43.85
CA GLY A 15 -25.88 -10.27 -43.78
C GLY A 15 -25.11 -11.15 -42.81
N THR A 16 -24.50 -12.22 -43.35
CA THR A 16 -23.46 -12.97 -42.70
C THR A 16 -22.30 -12.07 -42.39
N LEU A 17 -22.01 -11.78 -41.16
CA LEU A 17 -20.72 -11.24 -40.77
C LEU A 17 -20.24 -11.86 -39.45
N SER A 18 -19.23 -12.63 -39.60
CA SER A 18 -18.17 -13.08 -38.75
C SER A 18 -18.04 -12.32 -37.41
N PHE A 19 -18.42 -12.98 -36.30
CA PHE A 19 -17.86 -12.65 -35.00
C PHE A 19 -16.60 -13.49 -34.79
N LEU A 20 -15.49 -12.95 -35.25
CA LEU A 20 -14.14 -13.30 -34.82
C LEU A 20 -13.50 -12.00 -34.34
N THR A 21 -13.86 -11.57 -33.15
CA THR A 21 -12.98 -10.71 -32.36
C THR A 21 -12.49 -11.54 -31.19
N ALA A 22 -11.40 -12.23 -31.48
CA ALA A 22 -10.54 -12.82 -30.48
C ALA A 22 -10.17 -11.78 -29.43
N CYS A 23 -10.16 -12.20 -28.18
CA CYS A 23 -9.42 -11.52 -27.12
C CYS A 23 -7.94 -11.46 -27.52
N GLU A 24 -7.52 -10.40 -28.19
CA GLU A 24 -6.13 -9.99 -28.18
C GLU A 24 -5.87 -9.44 -26.79
N GLY A 25 -5.50 -10.33 -25.87
CA GLY A 25 -4.75 -9.95 -24.68
C GLY A 25 -3.45 -9.34 -25.17
N GLN A 26 -3.34 -8.02 -25.18
CA GLN A 26 -2.07 -7.36 -25.40
C GLN A 26 -1.11 -7.81 -24.30
N ILE A 27 -0.21 -8.71 -24.66
CA ILE A 27 1.03 -8.92 -23.92
C ILE A 27 1.81 -7.62 -24.12
N SER A 28 1.64 -6.67 -23.22
CA SER A 28 2.54 -5.53 -23.18
C SER A 28 3.88 -6.08 -22.72
N ASP A 29 4.82 -6.17 -23.64
CA ASP A 29 6.22 -6.31 -23.29
C ASP A 29 6.54 -5.29 -22.19
N ALA A 30 7.06 -5.75 -21.07
CA ALA A 30 7.51 -4.88 -19.95
C ALA A 30 8.61 -3.91 -20.39
N ALA A 31 9.04 -3.98 -21.65
CA ALA A 31 9.99 -3.08 -22.29
C ALA A 31 9.33 -1.98 -23.16
N ASN A 32 7.98 -1.93 -23.30
CA ASN A 32 7.38 -0.87 -24.12
C ASN A 32 5.91 -0.57 -23.78
N PRO A 33 5.64 0.29 -22.78
CA PRO A 33 4.29 0.79 -22.54
C PRO A 33 3.97 1.96 -23.48
N ARG A 34 3.88 1.71 -24.80
CA ARG A 34 3.53 2.76 -25.76
C ARG A 34 2.28 2.39 -26.53
N ASN A 35 1.15 2.93 -26.09
CA ASN A 35 0.08 3.28 -27.00
C ASN A 35 -0.22 4.78 -26.80
N PRO A 36 0.34 5.66 -27.63
CA PRO A 36 0.01 7.07 -27.56
C PRO A 36 -1.35 7.29 -28.23
N GLY A 37 -2.32 7.76 -27.44
CA GLY A 37 -3.46 8.46 -28.02
C GLY A 37 -2.97 9.65 -28.87
N PRO A 38 -3.77 10.17 -29.82
CA PRO A 38 -3.33 11.20 -30.75
C PRO A 38 -3.18 12.55 -30.04
N GLY A 39 -1.97 12.86 -29.60
CA GLY A 39 -1.62 14.13 -28.95
C GLY A 39 -0.15 14.16 -28.55
N GLY A 40 0.67 14.82 -29.35
CA GLY A 40 1.98 15.38 -29.04
C GLY A 40 3.00 14.51 -28.30
N THR A 41 3.93 13.90 -29.04
CA THR A 41 5.08 13.15 -28.51
C THR A 41 6.13 14.09 -27.90
N ASN A 42 5.99 14.40 -26.59
CA ASN A 42 7.12 14.82 -25.79
C ASN A 42 7.45 13.69 -24.81
N ASN A 43 8.05 12.59 -25.31
CA ASN A 43 8.67 11.62 -24.44
C ASN A 43 9.85 12.29 -23.74
N PRO A 44 9.92 12.22 -22.39
CA PRO A 44 11.08 12.72 -21.67
C PRO A 44 12.35 12.01 -22.14
N PRO A 45 13.52 12.69 -22.09
CA PRO A 45 14.79 12.05 -22.41
C PRO A 45 14.99 10.81 -21.54
N ALA A 46 15.35 9.68 -22.16
CA ALA A 46 15.59 8.44 -21.43
C ALA A 46 16.64 8.65 -20.33
N GLY A 47 16.34 8.22 -19.10
CA GLY A 47 17.25 8.28 -17.94
C GLY A 47 17.23 9.60 -17.14
N VAL A 48 16.43 10.59 -17.52
CA VAL A 48 16.29 11.84 -16.74
C VAL A 48 14.98 11.80 -15.94
N GLU A 49 15.08 11.92 -14.60
CA GLU A 49 13.90 12.00 -13.73
C GLU A 49 13.07 13.24 -14.05
N GLN A 50 11.76 13.07 -14.13
CA GLN A 50 10.80 14.11 -14.50
C GLN A 50 9.85 14.42 -13.34
N PRO A 51 9.25 15.62 -13.29
CA PRO A 51 8.15 15.90 -12.39
C PRO A 51 6.94 15.06 -12.77
N ALA A 52 6.46 14.24 -11.86
CA ALA A 52 5.29 13.41 -12.12
C ALA A 52 3.98 14.18 -11.90
N ARG A 53 2.94 13.83 -12.66
CA ARG A 53 1.59 14.31 -12.41
C ARG A 53 1.08 13.75 -11.09
N SER A 54 0.52 14.58 -10.24
CA SER A 54 -0.06 14.22 -8.96
C SER A 54 -1.24 15.11 -8.61
N ALA A 55 -2.12 14.64 -7.72
CA ALA A 55 -3.23 15.44 -7.24
C ALA A 55 -2.71 16.56 -6.32
N ARG A 56 -3.12 17.81 -6.58
CA ARG A 56 -2.85 18.97 -5.70
C ARG A 56 -3.57 18.88 -4.36
N VAL A 57 -4.70 18.19 -4.35
CA VAL A 57 -5.57 18.07 -3.19
C VAL A 57 -5.76 16.59 -2.91
N ALA A 58 -5.19 16.12 -1.82
CA ALA A 58 -5.26 14.72 -1.40
C ALA A 58 -5.90 14.62 -0.01
N ARG A 59 -7.07 13.97 0.10
CA ARG A 59 -7.70 13.71 1.39
C ARG A 59 -6.78 12.79 2.23
N LEU A 60 -6.73 13.02 3.54
CA LEU A 60 -6.12 12.06 4.45
C LEU A 60 -6.87 10.73 4.39
N THR A 61 -6.16 9.60 4.33
CA THR A 61 -6.78 8.30 4.62
C THR A 61 -7.28 8.27 6.05
N HIS A 62 -8.16 7.34 6.39
CA HIS A 62 -8.62 7.21 7.79
C HIS A 62 -7.47 6.87 8.74
N ALA A 63 -6.49 6.08 8.30
CA ALA A 63 -5.29 5.81 9.06
C ALA A 63 -4.46 7.08 9.30
N GLN A 64 -4.31 7.93 8.27
CA GLN A 64 -3.64 9.23 8.38
C GLN A 64 -4.41 10.20 9.29
N TRP A 65 -5.73 10.23 9.18
CA TRP A 65 -6.57 11.06 10.05
C TRP A 65 -6.43 10.65 11.53
N LEU A 66 -6.50 9.35 11.83
CA LEU A 66 -6.35 8.81 13.18
C LEU A 66 -5.00 9.16 13.80
N SER A 67 -3.92 8.95 13.05
CA SER A 67 -2.56 9.28 13.50
C SER A 67 -2.38 10.77 13.68
N THR A 68 -2.88 11.58 12.73
CA THR A 68 -2.81 13.05 12.79
C THR A 68 -3.57 13.59 14.00
N VAL A 69 -4.78 13.12 14.26
CA VAL A 69 -5.59 13.55 15.42
C VAL A 69 -4.91 13.18 16.73
N LYS A 70 -4.37 11.94 16.82
CA LYS A 70 -3.60 11.50 18.00
C LYS A 70 -2.44 12.46 18.29
N ASP A 71 -1.62 12.74 17.29
CA ASP A 71 -0.42 13.56 17.47
C ASP A 71 -0.75 15.04 17.66
N LEU A 72 -1.73 15.58 16.92
CA LEU A 72 -2.17 16.97 16.99
C LEU A 72 -2.77 17.30 18.36
N LEU A 73 -3.62 16.42 18.88
CA LEU A 73 -4.27 16.59 20.18
C LEU A 73 -3.45 16.00 21.34
N LYS A 74 -2.27 15.44 21.07
CA LYS A 74 -1.38 14.78 22.03
C LYS A 74 -2.12 13.73 22.88
N LEU A 75 -2.92 12.88 22.19
CA LEU A 75 -3.66 11.80 22.83
C LEU A 75 -2.75 10.61 23.11
N ASP A 76 -3.04 9.90 24.20
CA ASP A 76 -2.28 8.70 24.58
C ASP A 76 -2.50 7.54 23.58
N ALA A 77 -3.69 7.47 22.95
CA ALA A 77 -4.03 6.50 21.91
C ALA A 77 -4.83 7.14 20.76
N ALA A 78 -4.78 6.53 19.57
CA ALA A 78 -5.60 6.95 18.46
C ALA A 78 -7.10 6.73 18.75
N PRO A 79 -8.00 7.67 18.40
CA PRO A 79 -9.43 7.61 18.70
C PRO A 79 -10.18 6.66 17.73
N THR A 80 -9.79 5.40 17.68
CA THR A 80 -10.31 4.41 16.71
C THR A 80 -11.82 4.20 16.79
N ALA A 81 -12.43 4.34 17.97
CA ALA A 81 -13.87 4.23 18.15
C ALA A 81 -14.66 5.26 17.32
N LEU A 82 -14.14 6.48 17.17
CA LEU A 82 -14.79 7.53 16.37
C LEU A 82 -14.75 7.21 14.87
N ALA A 83 -13.67 6.58 14.41
CA ALA A 83 -13.51 6.22 13.01
C ALA A 83 -14.38 5.03 12.58
N GLN A 84 -14.98 4.28 13.50
CA GLN A 84 -15.91 3.19 13.17
C GLN A 84 -17.15 3.65 12.39
N SER A 85 -17.52 4.94 12.52
CA SER A 85 -18.61 5.54 11.75
C SER A 85 -18.18 6.05 10.37
N PHE A 86 -16.88 6.00 10.04
CA PHE A 86 -16.38 6.42 8.74
C PHE A 86 -16.61 5.31 7.71
N ARG A 87 -17.09 5.70 6.54
CA ARG A 87 -17.11 4.78 5.40
C ARG A 87 -15.67 4.41 5.04
N ALA A 88 -15.38 3.12 4.86
CA ALA A 88 -14.04 2.65 4.51
C ALA A 88 -13.42 3.43 3.33
N ASP A 89 -12.12 3.63 3.39
CA ASP A 89 -11.38 4.19 2.25
C ASP A 89 -11.51 3.23 1.06
N PRO A 90 -11.77 3.77 -0.15
CA PRO A 90 -11.99 2.93 -1.33
C PRO A 90 -10.68 2.32 -1.81
N SER A 91 -10.71 1.04 -2.17
CA SER A 91 -9.68 0.40 -2.98
C SER A 91 -9.94 0.65 -4.46
N GLN A 92 -8.87 0.78 -5.26
CA GLN A 92 -8.95 0.93 -6.70
C GLN A 92 -8.42 -0.33 -7.40
N SER A 93 -9.16 -0.82 -8.40
CA SER A 93 -8.69 -1.95 -9.19
C SER A 93 -7.36 -1.64 -9.88
N GLY A 94 -6.39 -2.52 -9.71
CA GLY A 94 -5.05 -2.36 -10.28
C GLY A 94 -4.13 -1.40 -9.53
N PHE A 95 -4.50 -1.01 -8.30
CA PHE A 95 -3.66 -0.26 -7.37
C PHE A 95 -3.64 -1.00 -6.01
N LEU A 96 -2.47 -1.37 -5.53
CA LEU A 96 -2.34 -2.25 -4.36
C LEU A 96 -2.69 -1.58 -3.03
N PHE A 97 -2.77 -0.25 -2.99
CA PHE A 97 -2.85 0.53 -1.76
C PHE A 97 -4.20 1.24 -1.62
N ASP A 98 -4.54 1.68 -0.42
CA ASP A 98 -5.79 2.38 -0.07
C ASP A 98 -5.65 3.91 -0.09
N ASN A 99 -4.52 4.42 -0.56
CA ASN A 99 -4.16 5.84 -0.49
C ASN A 99 -4.17 6.57 -1.84
N ASP A 100 -4.84 6.05 -2.87
CA ASP A 100 -5.00 6.75 -4.14
C ASP A 100 -5.78 8.05 -3.95
N ALA A 101 -5.08 9.18 -4.06
CA ALA A 101 -5.64 10.51 -3.84
C ALA A 101 -6.86 10.81 -4.73
N ARG A 102 -6.96 10.20 -5.91
CA ARG A 102 -8.07 10.39 -6.86
C ARG A 102 -9.37 9.72 -6.38
N ALA A 103 -9.24 8.64 -5.60
CA ALA A 103 -10.36 7.87 -5.08
C ALA A 103 -10.88 8.41 -3.74
N LEU A 104 -10.03 9.13 -3.01
CA LEU A 104 -10.32 9.62 -1.68
C LEU A 104 -11.20 10.89 -1.74
N SER A 105 -12.51 10.72 -1.65
CA SER A 105 -13.50 11.83 -1.63
C SER A 105 -14.23 11.91 -0.29
N VAL A 106 -14.83 13.07 -0.01
CA VAL A 106 -15.73 13.28 1.14
C VAL A 106 -17.14 13.50 0.59
N ASP A 107 -18.03 12.57 0.89
CA ASP A 107 -19.47 12.73 0.67
C ASP A 107 -20.16 13.32 1.92
N GLU A 108 -21.46 13.60 1.82
CA GLU A 108 -22.25 14.19 2.91
C GLU A 108 -22.21 13.31 4.18
N ALA A 109 -22.28 11.98 4.05
CA ALA A 109 -22.27 11.06 5.18
C ALA A 109 -20.93 11.08 5.92
N LEU A 110 -19.82 11.03 5.18
CA LEU A 110 -18.47 11.11 5.73
C LEU A 110 -18.18 12.50 6.31
N TRP A 111 -18.67 13.57 5.65
CA TRP A 111 -18.58 14.92 6.21
C TRP A 111 -19.27 15.03 7.58
N GLY A 112 -20.51 14.53 7.68
CA GLY A 112 -21.23 14.47 8.95
C GLY A 112 -20.54 13.63 10.02
N ALA A 113 -19.84 12.55 9.62
CA ALA A 113 -19.05 11.75 10.55
C ALA A 113 -17.82 12.50 11.07
N TYR A 114 -17.10 13.23 10.20
CA TYR A 114 -16.00 14.12 10.63
C TYR A 114 -16.46 15.24 11.55
N GLN A 115 -17.61 15.84 11.28
CA GLN A 115 -18.19 16.88 12.16
C GLN A 115 -18.47 16.34 13.56
N ARG A 116 -19.12 15.17 13.67
CA ARG A 116 -19.38 14.54 14.98
C ARG A 116 -18.08 14.20 15.71
N ALA A 117 -17.11 13.63 15.02
CA ALA A 117 -15.82 13.31 15.60
C ALA A 117 -15.07 14.57 16.08
N ALA A 118 -15.12 15.65 15.30
CA ALA A 118 -14.52 16.94 15.67
C ALA A 118 -15.17 17.54 16.94
N ALA A 119 -16.50 17.54 17.00
CA ALA A 119 -17.23 18.07 18.16
C ALA A 119 -16.96 17.25 19.44
N ASP A 120 -16.90 15.92 19.31
CA ASP A 120 -16.60 15.02 20.43
C ASP A 120 -15.16 15.22 20.95
N LEU A 121 -14.18 15.20 20.06
CA LEU A 121 -12.77 15.42 20.41
C LEU A 121 -12.52 16.80 21.01
N ALA A 122 -13.07 17.85 20.42
CA ALA A 122 -12.94 19.21 20.94
C ALA A 122 -13.59 19.35 22.32
N GLY A 123 -14.76 18.70 22.52
CA GLY A 123 -15.42 18.63 23.82
C GLY A 123 -14.56 17.94 24.88
N GLN A 124 -14.04 16.76 24.57
CA GLN A 124 -13.16 16.01 25.49
C GLN A 124 -11.89 16.77 25.85
N VAL A 125 -11.26 17.45 24.89
CA VAL A 125 -10.04 18.22 25.14
C VAL A 125 -10.33 19.49 25.93
N ALA A 126 -11.38 20.25 25.58
CA ALA A 126 -11.67 21.53 26.21
C ALA A 126 -12.17 21.38 27.66
N THR A 127 -12.80 20.25 28.01
CA THR A 127 -13.27 19.99 29.39
C THR A 127 -12.21 19.37 30.30
N ASP A 128 -11.14 18.83 29.74
CA ASP A 128 -10.02 18.22 30.47
C ASP A 128 -8.84 19.22 30.55
N ALA A 129 -8.61 19.78 31.74
CA ALA A 129 -7.57 20.79 31.97
C ALA A 129 -6.16 20.25 31.62
N THR A 130 -5.91 18.95 31.81
CA THR A 130 -4.61 18.33 31.50
C THR A 130 -4.42 18.22 30.01
N LYS A 131 -5.42 17.74 29.27
CA LYS A 131 -5.36 17.64 27.81
C LYS A 131 -5.24 19.02 27.16
N LEU A 132 -6.09 19.97 27.58
CA LEU A 132 -6.03 21.33 27.08
C LEU A 132 -4.68 21.99 27.40
N GLY A 133 -4.17 21.80 28.62
CA GLY A 133 -2.86 22.31 29.06
C GLY A 133 -1.69 21.82 28.20
N ARG A 134 -1.73 20.58 27.71
CA ARG A 134 -0.71 20.02 26.79
C ARG A 134 -0.64 20.76 25.44
N LEU A 135 -1.73 21.44 25.04
CA LEU A 135 -1.84 22.14 23.75
C LEU A 135 -1.54 23.64 23.85
N LEU A 136 -1.60 24.22 25.04
CA LEU A 136 -1.42 25.65 25.23
C LEU A 136 0.06 26.04 25.23
N PRO A 137 0.46 27.02 24.40
CA PRO A 137 1.80 27.60 24.50
C PRO A 137 1.99 28.33 25.84
N ALA A 138 3.21 28.33 26.34
CA ALA A 138 3.60 29.10 27.53
C ALA A 138 3.72 30.60 27.22
N GLY A 139 3.61 31.46 28.22
CA GLY A 139 4.12 32.85 28.17
C GLY A 139 3.10 33.98 27.94
N SER A 140 1.79 33.69 27.78
CA SER A 140 0.78 34.74 27.58
C SER A 140 -0.02 35.03 28.86
N THR A 141 -0.28 36.30 29.14
CA THR A 141 -0.91 36.76 30.40
C THR A 141 -2.43 37.00 30.31
N THR A 142 -2.96 37.25 29.11
CA THR A 142 -4.39 37.46 28.90
C THR A 142 -5.00 36.34 28.11
N ASP A 143 -6.30 36.06 28.28
CA ASP A 143 -6.99 34.98 27.57
C ASP A 143 -7.00 35.19 26.05
N GLU A 144 -7.16 36.43 25.57
CA GLU A 144 -7.08 36.74 24.14
C GLU A 144 -5.67 36.46 23.54
N ALA A 145 -4.61 36.85 24.26
CA ALA A 145 -3.24 36.59 23.84
C ALA A 145 -2.92 35.08 23.88
N ARG A 146 -3.43 34.35 24.87
CA ARG A 146 -3.31 32.88 24.95
C ARG A 146 -4.04 32.19 23.81
N ALA A 147 -5.26 32.66 23.49
CA ALA A 147 -6.05 32.16 22.37
C ALA A 147 -5.32 32.40 21.03
N LYS A 148 -4.75 33.59 20.83
CA LYS A 148 -3.97 33.90 19.63
C LYS A 148 -2.76 32.98 19.50
N ALA A 149 -1.95 32.83 20.52
CA ALA A 149 -0.79 31.95 20.53
C ALA A 149 -1.19 30.47 20.27
N PHE A 150 -2.34 30.04 20.83
CA PHE A 150 -2.90 28.72 20.55
C PHE A 150 -3.30 28.59 19.07
N VAL A 151 -4.05 29.54 18.51
CA VAL A 151 -4.47 29.51 17.10
C VAL A 151 -3.26 29.41 16.16
N GLU A 152 -2.22 30.21 16.41
CA GLU A 152 -1.00 30.21 15.58
C GLU A 152 -0.24 28.87 15.69
N SER A 153 -0.02 28.37 16.89
CA SER A 153 0.75 27.14 17.12
C SER A 153 -0.01 25.85 16.73
N PHE A 154 -1.28 25.77 17.11
CA PHE A 154 -2.14 24.65 16.76
C PHE A 154 -2.44 24.63 15.26
N GLY A 155 -2.74 25.81 14.69
CA GLY A 155 -3.05 25.95 13.29
C GLY A 155 -1.87 25.61 12.37
N LEU A 156 -0.62 25.97 12.74
CA LEU A 156 0.58 25.50 12.04
C LEU A 156 0.60 23.98 11.90
N ARG A 157 0.27 23.25 12.98
CA ARG A 157 0.26 21.78 13.00
C ARG A 157 -0.94 21.21 12.26
N ALA A 158 -2.14 21.78 12.49
CA ALA A 158 -3.39 21.31 11.87
C ALA A 158 -3.39 21.52 10.35
N LEU A 159 -2.94 22.70 9.88
CA LEU A 159 -2.89 23.04 8.47
C LEU A 159 -1.52 22.76 7.83
N ARG A 160 -0.54 22.30 8.63
CA ARG A 160 0.81 21.88 8.20
C ARG A 160 1.62 23.01 7.55
N ARG A 161 1.25 24.24 7.81
CA ARG A 161 1.90 25.49 7.36
C ARG A 161 1.55 26.65 8.29
N PRO A 162 2.33 27.73 8.30
CA PRO A 162 1.94 28.95 8.98
C PRO A 162 0.57 29.47 8.48
N LEU A 163 -0.25 29.99 9.41
CA LEU A 163 -1.49 30.67 9.08
C LEU A 163 -1.19 32.07 8.55
N THR A 164 -2.03 32.56 7.65
CA THR A 164 -2.06 33.98 7.29
C THR A 164 -2.70 34.79 8.41
N ALA A 165 -2.48 36.11 8.42
CA ALA A 165 -3.09 37.01 9.40
C ALA A 165 -4.63 36.92 9.39
N ASP A 166 -5.23 36.81 8.19
CA ASP A 166 -6.68 36.70 8.03
C ASP A 166 -7.22 35.35 8.54
N GLU A 167 -6.46 34.28 8.37
CA GLU A 167 -6.81 32.97 8.93
C GLU A 167 -6.76 33.01 10.45
N VAL A 168 -5.72 33.61 11.05
CA VAL A 168 -5.61 33.79 12.52
C VAL A 168 -6.82 34.58 13.05
N GLU A 169 -7.17 35.71 12.44
CA GLU A 169 -8.31 36.52 12.87
C GLU A 169 -9.64 35.78 12.69
N SER A 170 -9.79 34.98 11.65
CA SER A 170 -10.98 34.14 11.43
C SER A 170 -11.18 33.13 12.57
N TYR A 171 -10.13 32.47 13.04
CA TYR A 171 -10.19 31.54 14.17
C TYR A 171 -10.38 32.31 15.51
N LEU A 172 -9.83 33.52 15.65
CA LEU A 172 -10.09 34.36 16.83
C LEU A 172 -11.55 34.84 16.88
N LYS A 173 -12.22 35.08 15.76
CA LYS A 173 -13.67 35.32 15.72
C LYS A 173 -14.44 34.11 16.27
N LEU A 174 -14.08 32.87 15.87
CA LEU A 174 -14.67 31.66 16.46
C LEU A 174 -14.43 31.61 17.97
N TYR A 175 -13.22 31.90 18.44
CA TYR A 175 -12.91 31.96 19.87
C TYR A 175 -13.85 32.90 20.63
N ARG A 176 -14.09 34.11 20.11
CA ARG A 176 -14.97 35.12 20.73
C ARG A 176 -16.47 34.72 20.73
N GLU A 177 -16.89 33.89 19.77
CA GLU A 177 -18.25 33.35 19.71
C GLU A 177 -18.44 32.10 20.60
N GLY A 178 -17.37 31.47 21.05
CA GLY A 178 -17.41 30.26 21.88
C GLY A 178 -18.24 30.37 23.15
N PRO A 179 -18.18 31.47 23.94
CA PRO A 179 -19.02 31.63 25.11
C PRO A 179 -20.53 31.64 24.82
N LYS A 180 -20.95 32.08 23.65
CA LYS A 180 -22.35 31.99 23.22
C LYS A 180 -22.73 30.58 22.79
N ALA A 181 -21.83 29.87 22.09
CA ALA A 181 -22.04 28.50 21.64
C ALA A 181 -22.05 27.52 22.83
N TYR A 182 -21.24 27.78 23.85
CA TYR A 182 -21.07 26.92 25.03
C TYR A 182 -21.25 27.71 26.34
N PRO A 183 -22.47 28.17 26.64
CA PRO A 183 -22.74 29.10 27.78
C PRO A 183 -22.52 28.46 29.16
N THR A 184 -22.43 27.12 29.23
CA THR A 184 -22.17 26.39 30.48
C THR A 184 -20.69 26.18 30.77
N MET A 185 -19.81 26.52 29.82
CA MET A 185 -18.37 26.41 29.97
C MET A 185 -17.75 27.76 30.39
N ALA A 186 -16.57 27.71 31.03
CA ALA A 186 -15.78 28.93 31.19
C ALA A 186 -15.46 29.54 29.80
N ALA A 187 -15.52 30.88 29.71
CA ALA A 187 -15.44 31.58 28.41
C ALA A 187 -14.20 31.19 27.59
N PHE A 188 -13.03 31.09 28.23
CA PHE A 188 -11.79 30.66 27.58
C PHE A 188 -11.88 29.23 27.00
N GLN A 189 -12.41 28.30 27.79
CA GLN A 189 -12.58 26.92 27.38
C GLN A 189 -13.60 26.76 26.24
N GLY A 190 -14.75 27.44 26.33
CA GLY A 190 -15.78 27.46 25.29
C GLY A 190 -15.25 28.05 23.99
N GLY A 191 -14.42 29.12 24.09
CA GLY A 191 -13.75 29.72 22.94
C GLY A 191 -12.79 28.73 22.26
N LEU A 192 -11.91 28.07 23.02
CA LEU A 192 -10.97 27.10 22.47
C LEU A 192 -11.66 25.85 21.93
N ARG A 193 -12.77 25.41 22.54
CA ARG A 193 -13.57 24.31 22.01
C ARG A 193 -14.06 24.62 20.60
N LEU A 194 -14.64 25.79 20.38
CA LEU A 194 -15.15 26.18 19.07
C LEU A 194 -14.00 26.31 18.03
N VAL A 195 -12.83 26.80 18.44
CA VAL A 195 -11.63 26.86 17.61
C VAL A 195 -11.16 25.46 17.22
N LEU A 196 -11.09 24.51 18.15
CA LEU A 196 -10.72 23.12 17.89
C LEU A 196 -11.69 22.46 16.90
N GLU A 197 -13.00 22.64 17.11
CA GLU A 197 -14.02 22.16 16.17
C GLU A 197 -13.83 22.75 14.77
N GLY A 198 -13.54 24.07 14.70
CA GLY A 198 -13.27 24.75 13.44
C GLY A 198 -12.07 24.19 12.70
N PHE A 199 -10.96 23.91 13.39
CA PHE A 199 -9.78 23.29 12.77
C PHE A 199 -10.04 21.87 12.31
N LEU A 200 -10.61 21.01 13.17
CA LEU A 200 -10.79 19.58 12.89
C LEU A 200 -11.82 19.32 11.78
N GLN A 201 -12.73 20.28 11.51
CA GLN A 201 -13.69 20.23 10.40
C GLN A 201 -13.18 20.92 9.13
N SER A 202 -12.08 21.67 9.23
CA SER A 202 -11.58 22.43 8.07
C SER A 202 -11.22 21.51 6.90
N PRO A 203 -11.64 21.83 5.67
CA PRO A 203 -11.11 21.15 4.49
C PRO A 203 -9.57 21.18 4.41
N LEU A 204 -8.94 22.26 4.87
CA LEU A 204 -7.47 22.35 4.93
C LEU A 204 -6.83 21.42 5.97
N PHE A 205 -7.60 20.91 6.93
CA PHE A 205 -7.18 19.84 7.83
C PHE A 205 -7.39 18.47 7.20
N LEU A 206 -8.58 18.22 6.64
CA LEU A 206 -8.96 16.93 6.06
C LEU A 206 -8.19 16.61 4.78
N TYR A 207 -7.74 17.62 4.06
CA TYR A 207 -6.98 17.49 2.83
C TYR A 207 -5.56 18.05 2.98
N ARG A 208 -4.61 17.39 2.36
CA ARG A 208 -3.30 17.98 2.06
C ARG A 208 -3.44 18.79 0.77
N VAL A 209 -3.30 20.09 0.88
CA VAL A 209 -3.46 21.01 -0.25
C VAL A 209 -2.10 21.61 -0.61
N GLU A 210 -1.64 21.36 -1.81
CA GLU A 210 -0.42 21.97 -2.37
C GLU A 210 -0.80 23.28 -3.05
N ARG A 211 -0.26 24.38 -2.54
CA ARG A 211 -0.58 25.75 -2.96
C ARG A 211 0.39 26.30 -3.99
N SER A 212 1.58 25.70 -4.10
CA SER A 212 2.58 26.06 -5.10
C SER A 212 2.03 25.89 -6.52
N THR A 213 2.08 26.95 -7.31
CA THR A 213 1.53 26.99 -8.68
C THR A 213 2.52 27.55 -9.70
N GLN A 214 3.60 28.18 -9.25
CA GLN A 214 4.58 28.80 -10.14
C GLN A 214 5.45 27.73 -10.78
N ALA A 215 5.29 27.57 -12.10
CA ALA A 215 6.13 26.65 -12.85
C ALA A 215 7.49 27.30 -13.15
N ALA A 216 8.56 26.53 -13.00
CA ALA A 216 9.91 26.87 -13.40
C ALA A 216 10.56 25.64 -14.05
N ASP A 217 11.18 25.80 -15.21
CA ASP A 217 11.85 24.72 -15.96
C ASP A 217 10.95 23.47 -16.17
N GLY A 218 9.67 23.69 -16.53
CA GLY A 218 8.71 22.61 -16.79
C GLY A 218 8.21 21.86 -15.56
N LYS A 219 8.45 22.34 -14.34
CA LYS A 219 8.01 21.77 -13.08
C LYS A 219 7.53 22.84 -12.11
N VAL A 220 6.68 22.46 -11.16
CA VAL A 220 6.26 23.29 -10.02
C VAL A 220 7.04 22.82 -8.79
N PRO A 221 8.07 23.54 -8.33
CA PRO A 221 8.72 23.24 -7.06
C PRO A 221 7.73 23.40 -5.92
N LEU A 222 7.70 22.44 -5.01
CA LEU A 222 6.90 22.54 -3.79
C LEU A 222 7.60 23.43 -2.77
N ASP A 223 6.83 24.18 -1.99
CA ASP A 223 7.40 24.93 -0.88
C ASP A 223 7.88 23.98 0.25
N ALA A 224 8.68 24.48 1.17
CA ALA A 224 9.30 23.68 2.21
C ALA A 224 8.26 23.02 3.17
N PHE A 225 7.11 23.67 3.41
CA PHE A 225 6.04 23.10 4.24
C PHE A 225 5.24 22.04 3.48
N GLU A 226 5.06 22.18 2.17
CA GLU A 226 4.47 21.16 1.32
C GLU A 226 5.35 19.92 1.26
N VAL A 227 6.67 20.08 1.13
CA VAL A 227 7.64 18.97 1.21
C VAL A 227 7.61 18.31 2.59
N ALA A 228 7.58 19.10 3.68
CA ALA A 228 7.45 18.58 5.04
C ALA A 228 6.16 17.76 5.21
N SER A 229 5.04 18.25 4.68
CA SER A 229 3.77 17.54 4.70
C SER A 229 3.85 16.23 3.90
N ARG A 230 4.41 16.23 2.67
CA ARG A 230 4.59 15.00 1.90
C ARG A 230 5.42 13.97 2.65
N LEU A 231 6.58 14.38 3.18
CA LEU A 231 7.47 13.51 3.94
C LEU A 231 6.79 12.89 5.15
N SER A 232 6.10 13.69 5.95
CA SER A 232 5.51 13.21 7.20
C SER A 232 4.38 12.19 6.95
N TYR A 233 3.53 12.43 5.98
CA TYR A 233 2.48 11.47 5.63
C TYR A 233 3.02 10.24 4.89
N ALA A 234 4.05 10.39 4.08
CA ALA A 234 4.69 9.27 3.41
C ALA A 234 5.43 8.33 4.37
N LEU A 235 6.12 8.88 5.38
CA LEU A 235 7.02 8.09 6.24
C LEU A 235 6.47 7.78 7.63
N TRP A 236 5.45 8.52 8.11
CA TRP A 236 4.86 8.36 9.45
C TRP A 236 3.35 8.25 9.46
N ASN A 237 2.69 8.43 8.31
CA ASN A 237 1.23 8.47 8.23
C ASN A 237 0.58 9.54 9.14
N SER A 238 1.32 10.61 9.48
CA SER A 238 0.91 11.67 10.40
C SER A 238 1.46 13.03 9.98
N MET A 239 1.10 14.09 10.71
CA MET A 239 1.58 15.45 10.49
C MET A 239 3.07 15.60 10.80
N PRO A 240 3.74 16.66 10.26
CA PRO A 240 5.13 16.99 10.59
C PRO A 240 5.34 17.21 12.10
N ASP A 241 6.47 16.76 12.62
CA ASP A 241 6.94 17.10 13.96
C ASP A 241 7.65 18.46 14.01
N ASP A 242 8.03 18.91 15.22
CA ASP A 242 8.68 20.20 15.41
C ASP A 242 10.02 20.34 14.68
N ALA A 243 10.78 19.25 14.60
CA ALA A 243 12.06 19.24 13.89
C ALA A 243 11.84 19.42 12.38
N LEU A 244 10.85 18.73 11.80
CA LEU A 244 10.54 18.86 10.38
C LEU A 244 9.96 20.25 10.05
N PHE A 245 9.14 20.85 10.94
CA PHE A 245 8.72 22.23 10.80
C PHE A 245 9.89 23.22 10.93
N ALA A 246 10.87 22.96 11.78
CA ALA A 246 12.09 23.78 11.87
C ALA A 246 12.89 23.70 10.57
N ALA A 247 13.14 22.50 10.05
CA ALA A 247 13.81 22.28 8.78
C ALA A 247 13.11 23.01 7.61
N ALA A 248 11.76 23.02 7.61
CA ALA A 248 10.99 23.77 6.61
C ALA A 248 11.21 25.29 6.75
N ARG A 249 11.14 25.85 7.97
CA ARG A 249 11.37 27.29 8.22
C ARG A 249 12.79 27.74 7.85
N GLU A 250 13.78 26.88 8.07
CA GLU A 250 15.19 27.14 7.76
C GLU A 250 15.53 26.94 6.27
N GLY A 251 14.56 26.52 5.46
CA GLY A 251 14.73 26.28 4.03
C GLY A 251 15.58 25.05 3.68
N LEU A 252 15.81 24.15 4.65
CA LEU A 252 16.62 22.93 4.44
C LEU A 252 15.92 21.98 3.45
N LEU A 253 14.61 21.95 3.43
CA LEU A 253 13.82 21.08 2.55
C LEU A 253 13.75 21.56 1.09
N ALA A 254 14.32 22.72 0.77
CA ALA A 254 14.52 23.16 -0.61
C ALA A 254 15.69 22.43 -1.30
N LYS A 255 16.51 21.69 -0.56
CA LYS A 255 17.70 20.99 -1.04
C LYS A 255 17.55 19.49 -0.85
N ARG A 256 18.01 18.71 -1.85
CA ARG A 256 17.98 17.24 -1.81
C ARG A 256 18.64 16.67 -0.54
N GLU A 257 19.78 17.25 -0.14
CA GLU A 257 20.54 16.78 1.03
C GLU A 257 19.75 16.98 2.32
N GLY A 258 19.03 18.09 2.46
CA GLY A 258 18.16 18.36 3.61
C GLY A 258 16.97 17.42 3.65
N VAL A 259 16.31 17.18 2.51
CA VAL A 259 15.22 16.20 2.40
C VAL A 259 15.73 14.80 2.77
N ALA A 260 16.93 14.41 2.28
CA ALA A 260 17.52 13.10 2.57
C ALA A 260 17.90 12.95 4.06
N ALA A 261 18.40 14.01 4.68
CA ALA A 261 18.74 14.01 6.11
C ALA A 261 17.49 13.81 6.97
N GLU A 262 16.43 14.57 6.70
CA GLU A 262 15.15 14.43 7.40
C GLU A 262 14.50 13.06 7.14
N ALA A 263 14.50 12.57 5.90
CA ALA A 263 13.96 11.25 5.58
C ALA A 263 14.69 10.14 6.35
N ARG A 264 16.02 10.17 6.45
CA ARG A 264 16.79 9.20 7.26
C ARG A 264 16.48 9.30 8.74
N ARG A 265 16.37 10.52 9.29
CA ARG A 265 15.94 10.74 10.68
C ARG A 265 14.56 10.11 10.91
N MET A 266 13.63 10.35 9.99
CA MET A 266 12.26 9.85 10.09
C MET A 266 12.20 8.33 9.96
N MET A 267 12.99 7.71 9.09
CA MET A 267 13.06 6.26 8.96
C MET A 267 13.71 5.58 10.18
N ALA A 268 14.51 6.29 10.96
CA ALA A 268 15.04 5.80 12.23
C ALA A 268 14.04 5.90 13.39
N ASP A 269 12.95 6.66 13.24
CA ASP A 269 11.89 6.82 14.25
C ASP A 269 10.95 5.58 14.25
N PRO A 270 10.51 5.10 15.42
CA PRO A 270 9.58 3.97 15.50
C PRO A 270 8.29 4.11 14.68
N ARG A 271 7.81 5.32 14.42
CA ARG A 271 6.62 5.58 13.59
C ARG A 271 6.76 5.04 12.16
N ALA A 272 7.98 5.02 11.62
CA ALA A 272 8.24 4.49 10.28
C ALA A 272 7.93 3.00 10.14
N ARG A 273 7.98 2.23 11.26
CA ARG A 273 7.67 0.80 11.24
C ARG A 273 6.26 0.52 10.73
N GLY A 274 5.27 1.30 11.18
CA GLY A 274 3.89 1.13 10.75
C GLY A 274 3.69 1.40 9.25
N VAL A 275 4.45 2.33 8.68
CA VAL A 275 4.41 2.62 7.23
C VAL A 275 5.06 1.49 6.43
N VAL A 276 6.22 1.00 6.87
CA VAL A 276 6.90 -0.14 6.24
C VAL A 276 6.05 -1.41 6.32
N ASP A 277 5.39 -1.64 7.46
CA ASP A 277 4.46 -2.77 7.63
C ASP A 277 3.28 -2.65 6.67
N ALA A 278 2.62 -1.49 6.60
CA ALA A 278 1.48 -1.27 5.70
C ALA A 278 1.84 -1.50 4.23
N TYR A 279 3.00 -1.00 3.80
CA TYR A 279 3.51 -1.24 2.45
C TYR A 279 3.70 -2.74 2.16
N HIS A 280 4.43 -3.46 3.01
CA HIS A 280 4.72 -4.88 2.78
C HIS A 280 3.50 -5.77 2.97
N GLN A 281 2.57 -5.41 3.87
CA GLN A 281 1.29 -6.09 3.99
C GLN A 281 0.48 -6.04 2.69
N ALA A 282 0.50 -4.89 1.99
CA ALA A 282 -0.16 -4.78 0.69
C ALA A 282 0.60 -5.53 -0.41
N VAL A 283 1.93 -5.36 -0.50
CA VAL A 283 2.76 -6.03 -1.53
C VAL A 283 2.74 -7.55 -1.39
N PHE A 284 2.72 -8.08 -0.16
CA PHE A 284 2.67 -9.53 0.11
C PHE A 284 1.26 -10.07 0.36
N ASP A 285 0.23 -9.26 0.12
CA ASP A 285 -1.20 -9.61 0.29
C ASP A 285 -1.50 -10.27 1.65
N VAL A 286 -0.89 -9.75 2.73
CA VAL A 286 -1.10 -10.26 4.10
C VAL A 286 -2.57 -10.21 4.53
N PRO A 287 -3.41 -9.24 4.14
CA PRO A 287 -4.85 -9.27 4.42
C PRO A 287 -5.54 -10.54 3.95
N ARG A 288 -5.08 -11.17 2.87
CA ARG A 288 -5.60 -12.46 2.38
C ARG A 288 -5.39 -13.61 3.39
N TYR A 289 -4.43 -13.50 4.32
CA TYR A 289 -4.21 -14.53 5.33
C TYR A 289 -5.45 -14.75 6.20
N ALA A 290 -6.31 -13.74 6.35
CA ALA A 290 -7.60 -13.88 7.01
C ALA A 290 -8.53 -14.91 6.34
N SER A 291 -8.27 -15.30 5.09
CA SER A 291 -9.04 -16.32 4.36
C SER A 291 -8.57 -17.76 4.60
N ILE A 292 -7.45 -17.96 5.31
CA ILE A 292 -6.89 -19.29 5.59
C ILE A 292 -7.92 -20.14 6.36
N ARG A 293 -8.40 -21.23 5.75
CA ARG A 293 -9.42 -22.15 6.32
C ARG A 293 -9.09 -23.60 5.94
N PRO A 294 -8.05 -24.20 6.54
CA PRO A 294 -7.69 -25.58 6.24
C PRO A 294 -8.76 -26.55 6.73
N ASN A 295 -8.88 -27.65 6.01
CA ASN A 295 -9.77 -28.76 6.40
C ASN A 295 -9.21 -29.45 7.65
N THR A 296 -9.95 -29.43 8.75
CA THR A 296 -9.49 -29.94 10.04
C THR A 296 -9.34 -31.47 10.08
N THR A 297 -10.01 -32.20 9.20
CA THR A 297 -9.83 -33.66 9.07
C THR A 297 -8.51 -33.97 8.35
N ARG A 298 -8.15 -33.18 7.36
CA ARG A 298 -6.89 -33.32 6.61
C ARG A 298 -5.69 -32.81 7.39
N PHE A 299 -5.89 -31.72 8.16
CA PHE A 299 -4.85 -31.00 8.90
C PHE A 299 -5.26 -30.86 10.40
N PRO A 300 -5.35 -31.96 11.15
CA PRO A 300 -5.92 -31.96 12.50
C PRO A 300 -5.07 -31.19 13.52
N ASN A 301 -3.80 -30.93 13.22
CA ASN A 301 -2.87 -30.23 14.10
C ASN A 301 -2.80 -28.72 13.87
N VAL A 302 -3.60 -28.20 12.89
CA VAL A 302 -3.65 -26.76 12.59
C VAL A 302 -4.82 -26.12 13.34
N THR A 303 -4.55 -25.01 14.03
CA THR A 303 -5.57 -24.31 14.82
C THR A 303 -6.16 -23.11 14.08
N THR A 304 -7.21 -22.52 14.65
CA THR A 304 -7.81 -21.28 14.14
C THR A 304 -6.88 -20.06 14.26
N LYS A 305 -5.74 -20.19 14.96
CA LYS A 305 -4.76 -19.11 15.13
C LYS A 305 -3.76 -19.01 13.98
N LEU A 306 -3.78 -19.95 13.02
CA LEU A 306 -2.80 -20.00 11.94
C LEU A 306 -2.69 -18.68 11.18
N ALA A 307 -3.84 -18.11 10.81
CA ALA A 307 -3.88 -16.84 10.07
C ALA A 307 -3.18 -15.69 10.83
N GLU A 308 -3.49 -15.57 12.12
CA GLU A 308 -2.89 -14.55 12.98
C GLU A 308 -1.38 -14.79 13.18
N SER A 309 -1.00 -16.04 13.43
CA SER A 309 0.42 -16.41 13.58
C SER A 309 1.23 -16.13 12.34
N ALA A 310 0.69 -16.48 11.17
CA ALA A 310 1.34 -16.22 9.88
C ALA A 310 1.46 -14.72 9.56
N ALA A 311 0.45 -13.93 9.87
CA ALA A 311 0.52 -12.47 9.70
C ALA A 311 1.56 -11.85 10.62
N LYS A 312 1.66 -12.33 11.87
CA LYS A 312 2.66 -11.87 12.83
C LYS A 312 4.08 -12.28 12.43
N GLU A 313 4.27 -13.50 11.91
CA GLU A 313 5.55 -13.93 11.33
C GLU A 313 6.01 -12.97 10.24
N ASN A 314 5.13 -12.68 9.27
CA ASN A 314 5.45 -11.78 8.16
C ASN A 314 5.87 -10.39 8.65
N THR A 315 5.11 -9.80 9.59
CA THR A 315 5.43 -8.50 10.18
C THR A 315 6.80 -8.51 10.86
N LEU A 316 7.08 -9.49 11.72
CA LEU A 316 8.35 -9.59 12.43
C LEU A 316 9.53 -9.82 11.47
N PHE A 317 9.34 -10.66 10.47
CA PHE A 317 10.33 -10.93 9.43
C PHE A 317 10.68 -9.67 8.64
N VAL A 318 9.67 -8.94 8.16
CA VAL A 318 9.88 -7.67 7.42
C VAL A 318 10.61 -6.65 8.29
N GLN A 319 10.17 -6.46 9.54
CA GLN A 319 10.80 -5.51 10.46
C GLN A 319 12.25 -5.87 10.77
N ASP A 320 12.55 -7.16 10.92
CA ASP A 320 13.92 -7.61 11.12
C ASP A 320 14.80 -7.38 9.89
N VAL A 321 14.31 -7.72 8.69
CA VAL A 321 15.05 -7.47 7.46
C VAL A 321 15.28 -5.96 7.27
N VAL A 322 14.25 -5.12 7.38
CA VAL A 322 14.36 -3.70 7.06
C VAL A 322 15.13 -2.93 8.13
N PHE A 323 14.77 -3.10 9.40
CA PHE A 323 15.32 -2.26 10.49
C PHE A 323 16.37 -2.99 11.32
N GLY A 324 16.21 -4.30 11.56
CA GLY A 324 17.16 -5.09 12.36
C GLY A 324 18.49 -5.28 11.62
N ARG A 325 18.42 -5.79 10.40
CA ARG A 325 19.61 -6.13 9.58
C ARG A 325 19.98 -5.06 8.56
N LYS A 326 19.16 -4.02 8.38
CA LYS A 326 19.31 -3.01 7.31
C LYS A 326 19.42 -3.68 5.94
N GLY A 327 18.56 -4.66 5.71
CA GLY A 327 18.60 -5.55 4.57
C GLY A 327 18.06 -4.91 3.29
N ARG A 328 18.18 -5.71 2.23
CA ARG A 328 17.80 -5.36 0.86
C ARG A 328 16.53 -6.12 0.46
N PHE A 329 15.93 -5.74 -0.64
CA PHE A 329 14.77 -6.45 -1.17
C PHE A 329 15.06 -7.94 -1.44
N ALA A 330 16.24 -8.27 -1.98
CA ALA A 330 16.64 -9.67 -2.19
C ALA A 330 16.61 -10.49 -0.88
N ASP A 331 16.91 -9.88 0.26
CA ASP A 331 16.91 -10.58 1.55
C ASP A 331 15.48 -10.96 1.99
N LEU A 332 14.45 -10.23 1.56
CA LEU A 332 13.04 -10.62 1.77
C LEU A 332 12.67 -11.89 0.99
N LEU A 333 13.33 -12.16 -0.13
CA LEU A 333 13.07 -13.32 -0.98
C LEU A 333 13.94 -14.53 -0.61
N THR A 334 15.12 -14.33 0.00
CA THR A 334 16.13 -15.38 0.14
C THR A 334 16.60 -15.68 1.56
N SER A 335 16.18 -14.89 2.58
CA SER A 335 16.60 -15.13 3.97
C SER A 335 16.01 -16.44 4.51
N ARG A 336 16.83 -17.20 5.25
CA ARG A 336 16.39 -18.39 5.98
C ARG A 336 15.83 -18.08 7.36
N ASP A 337 16.13 -16.88 7.87
CA ASP A 337 15.74 -16.49 9.22
C ASP A 337 14.30 -15.98 9.22
N THR A 338 13.52 -16.40 10.20
CA THR A 338 12.14 -15.98 10.43
C THR A 338 11.79 -16.01 11.92
N PHE A 339 10.53 -15.82 12.25
CA PHE A 339 10.03 -15.84 13.62
C PHE A 339 8.87 -16.84 13.73
N VAL A 340 8.92 -17.72 14.72
CA VAL A 340 7.90 -18.74 14.90
C VAL A 340 7.38 -18.77 16.33
N ASN A 341 6.10 -19.10 16.46
CA ASN A 341 5.49 -19.57 17.68
C ASN A 341 5.28 -21.10 17.61
N ASP A 342 4.60 -21.70 18.59
CA ASP A 342 4.30 -23.13 18.62
C ASP A 342 3.45 -23.62 17.44
N GLU A 343 2.54 -22.78 16.92
CA GLU A 343 1.70 -23.09 15.75
C GLU A 343 2.55 -23.26 14.49
N LEU A 344 3.39 -22.27 14.20
CA LEU A 344 4.24 -22.27 12.99
C LEU A 344 5.38 -23.30 13.10
N ALA A 345 5.96 -23.48 14.29
CA ALA A 345 7.02 -24.45 14.52
C ALA A 345 6.58 -25.87 14.15
N ARG A 346 5.32 -26.24 14.44
CA ARG A 346 4.76 -27.55 14.04
C ARG A 346 4.68 -27.71 12.53
N ILE A 347 4.24 -26.68 11.81
CA ILE A 347 4.10 -26.73 10.35
C ILE A 347 5.49 -26.75 9.68
N TYR A 348 6.43 -25.99 10.23
CA TYR A 348 7.82 -25.98 9.75
C TYR A 348 8.60 -27.26 10.12
N GLY A 349 8.02 -28.17 10.93
CA GLY A 349 8.68 -29.39 11.37
C GLY A 349 9.85 -29.14 12.32
N LEU A 350 9.84 -28.04 13.05
CA LEU A 350 10.90 -27.68 14.00
C LEU A 350 10.76 -28.50 15.28
N THR A 351 11.88 -29.00 15.78
CA THR A 351 11.98 -29.70 17.05
C THR A 351 12.41 -28.72 18.13
N GLY A 352 11.79 -28.78 19.33
CA GLY A 352 12.07 -27.87 20.43
C GLY A 352 10.86 -27.55 21.26
N ASN A 353 11.05 -26.71 22.28
CA ASN A 353 9.96 -26.24 23.13
C ASN A 353 9.52 -24.84 22.70
N PHE A 354 8.54 -24.78 21.82
CA PHE A 354 7.94 -23.53 21.34
C PHE A 354 6.66 -23.23 22.11
N THR A 355 6.42 -21.94 22.37
CA THR A 355 5.23 -21.43 23.06
C THR A 355 4.43 -20.50 22.14
N ALA A 356 3.41 -19.84 22.67
CA ALA A 356 2.68 -18.80 21.93
C ALA A 356 3.54 -17.55 21.61
N ASP A 357 4.67 -17.37 22.30
CA ASP A 357 5.60 -16.27 22.03
C ASP A 357 6.43 -16.56 20.78
N PHE A 358 6.68 -15.50 20.01
CA PHE A 358 7.50 -15.60 18.81
C PHE A 358 8.99 -15.55 19.13
N VAL A 359 9.73 -16.49 18.60
CA VAL A 359 11.19 -16.55 18.73
C VAL A 359 11.85 -16.59 17.35
N PRO A 360 13.03 -15.97 17.18
CA PRO A 360 13.77 -16.05 15.94
C PRO A 360 14.32 -17.47 15.72
N VAL A 361 14.23 -17.95 14.48
CA VAL A 361 14.76 -19.24 14.04
C VAL A 361 15.40 -19.12 12.67
N SER A 362 16.34 -20.02 12.36
CA SER A 362 16.85 -20.21 11.00
C SER A 362 16.29 -21.53 10.46
N LEU A 363 15.52 -21.43 9.37
CA LEU A 363 14.88 -22.59 8.74
C LEU A 363 15.90 -23.41 7.93
N ASP A 364 15.52 -24.66 7.61
CA ASP A 364 16.30 -25.48 6.68
C ASP A 364 16.36 -24.83 5.30
N GLY A 365 17.52 -24.30 4.95
CA GLY A 365 17.76 -23.62 3.67
C GLY A 365 17.65 -24.52 2.44
N ALA A 366 17.52 -25.84 2.60
CA ALA A 366 17.20 -26.77 1.52
C ALA A 366 15.69 -26.88 1.25
N GLN A 367 14.85 -26.34 2.12
CA GLN A 367 13.40 -26.40 2.01
C GLN A 367 12.77 -25.00 1.92
N ARG A 368 13.32 -23.99 2.62
CA ARG A 368 12.64 -22.71 2.82
C ARG A 368 13.58 -21.52 2.77
N ARG A 369 13.14 -20.47 2.08
CA ARG A 369 13.79 -19.16 2.04
C ARG A 369 12.77 -18.06 1.73
N GLY A 370 12.91 -16.94 2.44
CA GLY A 370 12.14 -15.72 2.19
C GLY A 370 10.62 -15.86 2.33
N VAL A 371 9.97 -14.78 2.08
CA VAL A 371 8.52 -14.62 2.26
C VAL A 371 7.69 -15.60 1.44
N LEU A 372 8.16 -16.00 0.25
CA LEU A 372 7.42 -16.89 -0.65
C LEU A 372 7.35 -18.35 -0.17
N THR A 373 8.15 -18.73 0.80
CA THR A 373 8.05 -20.07 1.43
C THR A 373 7.56 -20.00 2.88
N GLN A 374 7.14 -18.82 3.35
CA GLN A 374 6.44 -18.68 4.63
C GLN A 374 5.04 -19.29 4.55
N VAL A 375 4.59 -19.80 5.69
CA VAL A 375 3.26 -20.43 5.84
C VAL A 375 2.14 -19.50 5.40
N GLY A 376 2.24 -18.21 5.71
CA GLY A 376 1.21 -17.22 5.37
C GLY A 376 0.94 -17.13 3.87
N PHE A 377 1.98 -16.96 3.06
CA PHE A 377 1.86 -16.95 1.60
C PHE A 377 1.31 -18.28 1.07
N LEU A 378 1.89 -19.41 1.50
CA LEU A 378 1.54 -20.73 0.98
C LEU A 378 0.11 -21.13 1.32
N ALA A 379 -0.34 -20.88 2.55
CA ALA A 379 -1.68 -21.27 3.02
C ALA A 379 -2.78 -20.30 2.56
N SER A 380 -2.50 -19.02 2.38
CA SER A 380 -3.48 -18.07 1.84
C SER A 380 -3.73 -18.26 0.34
N HIS A 381 -2.75 -18.84 -0.38
CA HIS A 381 -2.86 -19.23 -1.78
C HIS A 381 -2.97 -20.76 -1.88
N ALA A 382 -3.98 -21.30 -1.22
CA ALA A 382 -4.33 -22.72 -1.21
C ALA A 382 -5.85 -22.86 -1.09
N THR A 383 -6.38 -24.02 -1.50
CA THR A 383 -7.72 -24.45 -1.12
C THR A 383 -7.70 -24.95 0.33
N SER A 384 -8.82 -25.41 0.85
CA SER A 384 -8.84 -26.01 2.19
C SER A 384 -8.08 -27.34 2.28
N ILE A 385 -7.76 -27.98 1.14
CA ILE A 385 -7.21 -29.35 1.06
C ILE A 385 -5.91 -29.38 0.25
N ASP A 386 -5.86 -28.68 -0.87
CA ASP A 386 -4.77 -28.76 -1.85
C ASP A 386 -4.09 -27.39 -2.03
N PRO A 387 -2.77 -27.36 -2.36
CA PRO A 387 -2.10 -26.14 -2.78
C PRO A 387 -2.73 -25.60 -4.06
N ASP A 388 -2.65 -24.29 -4.26
CA ASP A 388 -3.23 -23.63 -5.42
C ASP A 388 -2.13 -22.94 -6.25
N PRO A 389 -1.51 -23.64 -7.20
CA PRO A 389 -0.47 -23.06 -8.04
C PRO A 389 -1.01 -21.94 -8.94
N ILE A 390 -2.31 -21.92 -9.25
CA ILE A 390 -2.91 -20.87 -10.06
C ILE A 390 -2.84 -19.54 -9.33
N HIS A 391 -3.38 -19.45 -8.12
CA HIS A 391 -3.34 -18.22 -7.34
C HIS A 391 -1.92 -17.83 -6.93
N ARG A 392 -1.01 -18.80 -6.64
CA ARG A 392 0.42 -18.50 -6.40
C ARG A 392 1.06 -17.85 -7.63
N GLY A 393 0.78 -18.38 -8.82
CA GLY A 393 1.30 -17.84 -10.08
C GLY A 393 0.76 -16.44 -10.41
N VAL A 394 -0.55 -16.22 -10.21
CA VAL A 394 -1.18 -14.90 -10.38
C VAL A 394 -0.54 -13.86 -9.45
N PHE A 395 -0.39 -14.21 -8.16
CA PHE A 395 0.27 -13.32 -7.19
C PHE A 395 1.67 -12.91 -7.63
N LEU A 396 2.50 -13.86 -8.05
CA LEU A 396 3.87 -13.56 -8.50
C LEU A 396 3.88 -12.67 -9.74
N SER A 397 2.99 -12.93 -10.71
CA SER A 397 2.85 -12.10 -11.89
C SER A 397 2.49 -10.66 -11.55
N GLU A 398 1.48 -10.45 -10.70
CA GLU A 398 0.94 -9.12 -10.42
C GLU A 398 1.78 -8.34 -9.40
N HIS A 399 2.20 -8.99 -8.30
CA HIS A 399 2.84 -8.31 -7.17
C HIS A 399 4.38 -8.23 -7.28
N LEU A 400 5.03 -9.20 -7.96
CA LEU A 400 6.49 -9.23 -8.05
C LEU A 400 7.04 -8.95 -9.45
N LEU A 401 6.23 -9.19 -10.49
CA LEU A 401 6.62 -8.93 -11.88
C LEU A 401 5.89 -7.71 -12.48
N CYS A 402 4.93 -7.12 -11.77
CA CYS A 402 4.07 -6.04 -12.25
C CYS A 402 3.40 -6.35 -13.61
N GLN A 403 3.10 -7.62 -13.85
CA GLN A 403 2.42 -8.08 -15.05
C GLN A 403 0.92 -8.15 -14.77
N LYS A 404 0.11 -7.43 -15.53
CA LYS A 404 -1.34 -7.49 -15.40
C LYS A 404 -1.87 -8.74 -16.09
N ILE A 405 -2.54 -9.58 -15.32
CA ILE A 405 -3.31 -10.72 -15.85
C ILE A 405 -4.73 -10.25 -16.09
N GLY A 406 -5.27 -10.47 -17.29
CA GLY A 406 -6.65 -10.13 -17.62
C GLY A 406 -7.65 -10.84 -16.72
N ALA A 407 -8.87 -10.29 -16.59
CA ALA A 407 -9.93 -10.95 -15.85
C ALA A 407 -10.21 -12.35 -16.42
N PRO A 408 -10.44 -13.36 -15.55
CA PRO A 408 -10.76 -14.70 -16.01
C PRO A 408 -12.09 -14.72 -16.77
N PRO A 409 -12.28 -15.67 -17.72
CA PRO A 409 -13.55 -15.85 -18.40
C PRO A 409 -14.70 -16.09 -17.41
N ALA A 410 -15.91 -15.73 -17.78
CA ALA A 410 -17.09 -16.09 -17.00
C ALA A 410 -17.31 -17.63 -17.03
N ASN A 411 -17.83 -18.19 -15.91
CA ASN A 411 -18.18 -19.59 -15.80
C ASN A 411 -17.01 -20.60 -15.94
N ILE A 412 -15.93 -20.37 -15.16
CA ILE A 412 -14.81 -21.29 -15.08
C ILE A 412 -15.26 -22.58 -14.37
N PRO A 413 -15.09 -23.78 -14.96
CA PRO A 413 -15.36 -25.03 -14.26
C PRO A 413 -14.41 -25.20 -13.07
N ALA A 414 -14.89 -25.78 -11.98
CA ALA A 414 -14.04 -26.16 -10.86
C ALA A 414 -13.02 -27.23 -11.28
N LEU A 415 -11.86 -27.23 -10.63
CA LEU A 415 -10.88 -28.31 -10.83
C LEU A 415 -11.51 -29.67 -10.47
N PRO A 416 -11.29 -30.71 -11.29
CA PRO A 416 -11.81 -32.05 -10.99
C PRO A 416 -11.06 -32.67 -9.80
N ALA A 417 -11.68 -33.69 -9.17
CA ALA A 417 -11.00 -34.45 -8.12
C ALA A 417 -9.70 -35.11 -8.65
N PRO A 418 -8.68 -35.25 -7.80
CA PRO A 418 -7.37 -35.78 -8.24
C PRO A 418 -7.41 -37.20 -8.82
N ASN A 419 -8.25 -38.09 -8.26
CA ASN A 419 -8.39 -39.49 -8.68
C ASN A 419 -7.03 -40.20 -8.81
N GLY A 420 -6.17 -40.04 -7.81
CA GLY A 420 -4.83 -40.65 -7.77
C GLY A 420 -3.74 -39.88 -8.54
N ARG A 421 -4.08 -38.80 -9.23
CA ARG A 421 -3.09 -37.91 -9.89
C ARG A 421 -2.52 -36.90 -8.91
N THR A 422 -1.36 -36.35 -9.22
CA THR A 422 -0.81 -35.20 -8.49
C THR A 422 -1.65 -33.95 -8.75
N ASN A 423 -1.59 -32.99 -7.83
CA ASN A 423 -2.25 -31.69 -7.99
C ASN A 423 -1.79 -30.99 -9.30
N ARG A 424 -0.48 -31.00 -9.57
CA ARG A 424 0.09 -30.47 -10.81
C ARG A 424 -0.53 -31.09 -12.07
N GLU A 425 -0.68 -32.44 -12.12
CA GLU A 425 -1.29 -33.12 -13.26
C GLU A 425 -2.76 -32.74 -13.47
N VAL A 426 -3.49 -32.55 -12.37
CA VAL A 426 -4.88 -32.08 -12.41
C VAL A 426 -4.96 -30.68 -12.98
N VAL A 427 -4.17 -29.75 -12.45
CA VAL A 427 -4.14 -28.36 -12.92
C VAL A 427 -3.72 -28.27 -14.38
N THR A 428 -2.63 -28.94 -14.77
CA THR A 428 -2.14 -28.96 -16.16
C THR A 428 -3.22 -29.48 -17.12
N SER A 429 -3.83 -30.63 -16.82
CA SER A 429 -4.86 -31.21 -17.69
C SER A 429 -6.10 -30.35 -17.83
N HIS A 430 -6.42 -29.53 -16.81
CA HIS A 430 -7.59 -28.69 -16.81
C HIS A 430 -7.35 -27.32 -17.48
N THR A 431 -6.16 -26.74 -17.34
CA THR A 431 -5.88 -25.35 -17.70
C THR A 431 -4.98 -25.18 -18.92
N GLU A 432 -4.21 -26.23 -19.33
CA GLU A 432 -3.19 -26.12 -20.39
C GLU A 432 -3.57 -26.87 -21.67
N ALA A 433 -4.85 -27.26 -21.85
CA ALA A 433 -5.26 -27.95 -23.08
C ALA A 433 -4.99 -27.05 -24.30
N PRO A 434 -4.25 -27.56 -25.31
CA PRO A 434 -3.84 -26.77 -26.46
C PRO A 434 -5.01 -26.16 -27.22
N GLY A 435 -4.90 -24.90 -27.63
CA GLY A 435 -5.92 -24.20 -28.39
C GLY A 435 -7.08 -23.65 -27.54
N THR A 436 -7.03 -23.77 -26.22
CA THR A 436 -8.03 -23.18 -25.32
C THR A 436 -7.63 -21.77 -24.87
N VAL A 437 -8.61 -20.94 -24.54
CA VAL A 437 -8.37 -19.60 -23.96
C VAL A 437 -7.62 -19.73 -22.63
N CYS A 438 -7.88 -20.78 -21.84
CA CYS A 438 -7.18 -21.02 -20.57
C CYS A 438 -5.69 -21.19 -20.77
N ALA A 439 -5.27 -21.99 -21.78
CA ALA A 439 -3.86 -22.28 -22.03
C ALA A 439 -3.04 -21.02 -22.38
N SER A 440 -3.65 -19.99 -22.97
CA SER A 440 -2.95 -18.75 -23.31
C SER A 440 -2.34 -18.03 -22.10
N CYS A 441 -3.02 -18.04 -20.96
CA CYS A 441 -2.53 -17.46 -19.70
C CYS A 441 -1.84 -18.51 -18.81
N HIS A 442 -2.48 -19.69 -18.65
CA HIS A 442 -2.01 -20.69 -17.69
C HIS A 442 -0.69 -21.34 -18.11
N ALA A 443 -0.57 -21.75 -19.37
CA ALA A 443 0.65 -22.44 -19.81
C ALA A 443 1.89 -21.54 -19.91
N THR A 444 1.72 -20.21 -19.94
CA THR A 444 2.82 -19.27 -20.20
C THR A 444 3.11 -18.31 -19.05
N LEU A 445 2.09 -17.82 -18.35
CA LEU A 445 2.23 -16.76 -17.34
C LEU A 445 1.94 -17.26 -15.92
N ILE A 446 0.93 -18.10 -15.72
CA ILE A 446 0.41 -18.43 -14.39
C ILE A 446 1.07 -19.69 -13.82
N ASN A 447 0.83 -20.85 -14.47
CA ASN A 447 1.26 -22.13 -13.94
C ASN A 447 2.78 -22.27 -13.81
N PRO A 448 3.60 -21.77 -14.78
CA PRO A 448 5.06 -21.83 -14.63
C PRO A 448 5.61 -21.11 -13.41
N LEU A 449 4.93 -20.07 -12.91
CA LEU A 449 5.29 -19.36 -11.66
C LEU A 449 4.75 -20.08 -10.41
N GLY A 450 3.63 -20.80 -10.52
CA GLY A 450 2.99 -21.46 -9.39
C GLY A 450 3.50 -22.86 -9.09
N PHE A 451 3.86 -23.67 -10.11
CA PHE A 451 4.32 -25.04 -9.95
C PHE A 451 5.59 -25.22 -9.10
N PRO A 452 6.54 -24.29 -9.05
CA PRO A 452 7.69 -24.41 -8.16
C PRO A 452 7.32 -24.60 -6.67
N PHE A 453 6.11 -24.27 -6.28
CA PHE A 453 5.62 -24.42 -4.91
C PHE A 453 4.89 -25.74 -4.62
N GLU A 454 4.91 -26.73 -5.52
CA GLU A 454 4.22 -28.02 -5.31
C GLU A 454 4.85 -28.86 -4.17
N ASN A 455 6.06 -28.55 -3.74
CA ASN A 455 6.66 -29.12 -2.53
C ASN A 455 5.98 -28.65 -1.22
N PHE A 456 4.95 -27.80 -1.29
CA PHE A 456 4.24 -27.31 -0.12
C PHE A 456 2.75 -27.64 -0.21
N ASP A 457 2.22 -28.25 0.84
CA ASP A 457 0.81 -28.57 0.95
C ASP A 457 -0.08 -27.33 1.19
N ALA A 458 -1.37 -27.54 1.44
CA ALA A 458 -2.35 -26.46 1.61
C ALA A 458 -2.14 -25.62 2.89
N VAL A 459 -1.38 -26.09 3.86
CA VAL A 459 -1.04 -25.34 5.08
C VAL A 459 0.41 -24.89 5.08
N GLY A 460 1.12 -25.08 3.98
CA GLY A 460 2.51 -24.72 3.84
C GLY A 460 3.48 -25.76 4.42
N GLY A 461 3.03 -26.96 4.78
CA GLY A 461 3.91 -28.08 5.17
C GLY A 461 4.75 -28.56 3.97
N TYR A 462 6.03 -28.87 4.20
CA TYR A 462 6.90 -29.38 3.14
C TYR A 462 6.59 -30.85 2.85
N ARG A 463 6.48 -31.21 1.56
CA ARG A 463 6.19 -32.56 1.07
C ARG A 463 7.07 -32.95 -0.11
N THR A 464 7.39 -34.23 -0.22
CA THR A 464 8.12 -34.81 -1.37
C THR A 464 7.24 -35.71 -2.23
N THR A 465 6.04 -36.04 -1.75
CA THR A 465 5.05 -36.86 -2.45
C THR A 465 3.69 -36.21 -2.43
N ASP A 466 2.91 -36.43 -3.49
CA ASP A 466 1.54 -36.01 -3.64
C ASP A 466 0.70 -37.19 -4.20
N ASN A 467 -0.36 -37.56 -3.48
CA ASN A 467 -1.22 -38.72 -3.81
C ASN A 467 -0.42 -40.01 -4.11
N GLY A 468 0.71 -40.22 -3.43
CA GLY A 468 1.57 -41.39 -3.58
C GLY A 468 2.63 -41.30 -4.72
N HIS A 469 2.64 -40.19 -5.44
CA HIS A 469 3.63 -39.92 -6.50
C HIS A 469 4.70 -38.92 -6.04
N PRO A 470 5.93 -38.97 -6.56
CA PRO A 470 6.92 -37.92 -6.31
C PRO A 470 6.40 -36.56 -6.78
N VAL A 471 6.67 -35.51 -5.99
CA VAL A 471 6.36 -34.15 -6.41
C VAL A 471 7.31 -33.72 -7.53
N ASP A 472 6.75 -33.18 -8.62
CA ASP A 472 7.47 -32.40 -9.61
C ASP A 472 7.20 -30.92 -9.44
N ALA A 473 8.18 -30.19 -8.89
CA ALA A 473 8.15 -28.75 -8.71
C ALA A 473 8.98 -27.99 -9.77
N SER A 474 9.52 -28.69 -10.76
CA SER A 474 10.31 -28.06 -11.81
C SER A 474 9.46 -27.23 -12.77
N SER A 475 9.98 -26.11 -13.25
CA SER A 475 9.26 -25.23 -14.17
C SER A 475 10.21 -24.35 -15.00
N THR A 476 9.64 -23.63 -15.98
CA THR A 476 10.40 -22.67 -16.80
C THR A 476 9.58 -21.37 -16.96
N PRO A 477 9.42 -20.57 -15.88
CA PRO A 477 8.71 -19.31 -15.94
C PRO A 477 9.42 -18.26 -16.80
N GLY A 478 8.64 -17.32 -17.33
CA GLY A 478 9.14 -16.08 -17.92
C GLY A 478 9.39 -15.04 -16.82
N ILE A 479 10.64 -14.64 -16.60
CA ILE A 479 11.03 -13.64 -15.61
C ILE A 479 11.88 -12.58 -16.30
N GLY A 480 11.47 -11.31 -16.26
CA GLY A 480 12.21 -10.22 -16.92
C GLY A 480 12.39 -10.40 -18.43
N GLY A 481 11.42 -11.01 -19.11
CA GLY A 481 11.46 -11.29 -20.54
C GLY A 481 12.30 -12.50 -20.94
N GLN A 482 12.86 -13.25 -19.98
CA GLN A 482 13.67 -14.45 -20.22
C GLN A 482 12.99 -15.68 -19.62
N LYS A 483 13.13 -16.82 -20.29
CA LYS A 483 12.74 -18.13 -19.74
C LYS A 483 13.83 -18.65 -18.80
N VAL A 484 13.47 -18.90 -17.54
CA VAL A 484 14.40 -19.35 -16.49
C VAL A 484 13.98 -20.73 -16.01
N SER A 485 14.85 -21.74 -16.16
CA SER A 485 14.57 -23.07 -15.62
C SER A 485 14.83 -23.11 -14.13
N VAL A 486 13.84 -23.54 -13.35
CA VAL A 486 13.87 -23.68 -11.90
C VAL A 486 13.47 -25.08 -11.49
N LYS A 487 14.04 -25.63 -10.44
CA LYS A 487 13.74 -26.97 -9.91
C LYS A 487 12.61 -26.92 -8.89
N ASP A 488 12.52 -25.82 -8.14
CA ASP A 488 11.59 -25.65 -7.02
C ASP A 488 11.43 -24.16 -6.67
N ALA A 489 10.73 -23.90 -5.58
CA ALA A 489 10.50 -22.55 -5.06
C ALA A 489 11.79 -21.82 -4.64
N LEU A 490 12.85 -22.52 -4.28
CA LEU A 490 14.11 -21.92 -3.86
C LEU A 490 14.88 -21.37 -5.07
N ASP A 491 15.00 -22.17 -6.14
CA ASP A 491 15.57 -21.72 -7.41
C ASP A 491 14.75 -20.54 -7.97
N LEU A 492 13.41 -20.58 -7.84
CA LEU A 492 12.55 -19.46 -8.26
C LEU A 492 12.81 -18.20 -7.43
N ALA A 493 12.94 -18.31 -6.10
CA ALA A 493 13.25 -17.19 -5.22
C ALA A 493 14.61 -16.55 -5.57
N ASP A 494 15.63 -17.37 -5.85
CA ASP A 494 16.96 -16.89 -6.29
C ASP A 494 16.88 -16.19 -7.66
N ALA A 495 16.10 -16.73 -8.60
CA ALA A 495 15.88 -16.10 -9.90
C ALA A 495 15.17 -14.75 -9.79
N LEU A 496 14.13 -14.67 -8.95
CA LEU A 496 13.42 -13.41 -8.68
C LEU A 496 14.35 -12.39 -8.00
N ALA A 497 15.12 -12.80 -7.01
CA ALA A 497 16.04 -11.96 -6.25
C ALA A 497 17.20 -11.38 -7.08
N THR A 498 17.48 -11.96 -8.23
CA THR A 498 18.57 -11.53 -9.12
C THR A 498 18.09 -10.86 -10.41
N THR A 499 16.78 -10.80 -10.66
CA THR A 499 16.22 -10.22 -11.89
C THR A 499 15.88 -8.74 -11.72
N GLN A 500 16.44 -7.87 -12.55
CA GLN A 500 16.24 -6.40 -12.50
C GLN A 500 14.76 -6.02 -12.57
N ALA A 501 13.95 -6.62 -13.42
CA ALA A 501 12.53 -6.31 -13.57
C ALA A 501 11.73 -6.53 -12.27
N VAL A 502 12.13 -7.49 -11.42
CA VAL A 502 11.52 -7.74 -10.10
C VAL A 502 11.85 -6.60 -9.13
N HIS A 503 13.08 -6.12 -9.14
CA HIS A 503 13.52 -4.96 -8.36
C HIS A 503 12.88 -3.66 -8.84
N GLU A 504 12.67 -3.51 -10.14
CA GLU A 504 11.93 -2.39 -10.73
C GLU A 504 10.46 -2.39 -10.30
N CYS A 505 9.81 -3.56 -10.27
CA CYS A 505 8.45 -3.71 -9.78
C CYS A 505 8.35 -3.31 -8.30
N TYR A 506 9.26 -3.79 -7.46
CA TYR A 506 9.33 -3.41 -6.04
C TYR A 506 9.55 -1.90 -5.84
N ALA A 507 10.44 -1.29 -6.61
CA ALA A 507 10.67 0.16 -6.57
C ALA A 507 9.45 0.95 -7.06
N ARG A 508 8.75 0.46 -8.10
CA ARG A 508 7.50 1.03 -8.62
C ARG A 508 6.42 1.07 -7.53
N HIS A 509 6.23 -0.02 -6.80
CA HIS A 509 5.28 -0.07 -5.69
C HIS A 509 5.62 0.93 -4.57
N TRP A 510 6.90 1.12 -4.24
CA TRP A 510 7.31 2.16 -3.30
C TRP A 510 6.98 3.57 -3.79
N ILE A 511 7.20 3.86 -5.07
CA ILE A 511 6.83 5.16 -5.67
C ILE A 511 5.32 5.36 -5.59
N GLU A 512 4.53 4.35 -5.94
CA GLU A 512 3.07 4.38 -5.87
C GLU A 512 2.56 4.63 -4.46
N PHE A 513 3.06 3.88 -3.49
CA PHE A 513 2.66 3.98 -2.10
C PHE A 513 3.00 5.35 -1.48
N LEU A 514 4.26 5.80 -1.63
CA LEU A 514 4.70 7.06 -1.04
C LEU A 514 4.09 8.29 -1.72
N SER A 515 3.73 8.18 -3.00
CA SER A 515 3.09 9.26 -3.76
C SER A 515 1.56 9.26 -3.69
N GLY A 516 0.94 8.15 -3.25
CA GLY A 516 -0.52 8.00 -3.19
C GLY A 516 -1.18 8.08 -4.56
N ARG A 517 -0.55 7.48 -5.59
CA ARG A 517 -1.04 7.42 -6.97
C ARG A 517 -0.39 6.27 -7.73
N PRO A 518 -1.03 5.75 -8.79
CA PRO A 518 -0.34 4.84 -9.71
C PRO A 518 0.91 5.47 -10.32
N ALA A 519 1.90 4.63 -10.61
CA ALA A 519 3.09 5.06 -11.34
C ALA A 519 2.72 5.48 -12.78
N VAL A 520 3.40 6.50 -13.27
CA VAL A 520 3.23 7.07 -14.62
C VAL A 520 4.57 7.01 -15.37
N ALA A 521 4.55 7.30 -16.67
CA ALA A 521 5.74 7.22 -17.52
C ALA A 521 6.91 8.12 -17.03
N GLU A 522 6.59 9.22 -16.37
CA GLU A 522 7.56 10.13 -15.78
C GLU A 522 8.36 9.49 -14.61
N ASP A 523 7.83 8.43 -14.00
CA ASP A 523 8.52 7.68 -12.94
C ASP A 523 9.51 6.63 -13.49
N ASP A 524 9.43 6.26 -14.76
CA ASP A 524 10.19 5.13 -15.34
C ASP A 524 11.72 5.29 -15.19
N ALA A 525 12.24 6.51 -15.29
CA ALA A 525 13.66 6.78 -15.09
C ALA A 525 14.10 6.49 -13.63
N LEU A 526 13.29 6.89 -12.65
CA LEU A 526 13.53 6.61 -11.24
C LEU A 526 13.39 5.10 -10.96
N VAL A 527 12.36 4.46 -11.48
CA VAL A 527 12.13 3.01 -11.37
C VAL A 527 13.34 2.22 -11.87
N ALA A 528 13.80 2.51 -13.10
CA ALA A 528 14.94 1.82 -13.70
C ALA A 528 16.24 2.02 -12.89
N ARG A 529 16.50 3.26 -12.41
CA ARG A 529 17.66 3.56 -11.58
C ARG A 529 17.62 2.80 -10.26
N LEU A 530 16.48 2.83 -9.56
CA LEU A 530 16.33 2.16 -8.27
C LEU A 530 16.36 0.63 -8.42
N GLY A 531 15.71 0.10 -9.46
CA GLY A 531 15.74 -1.33 -9.77
C GLY A 531 17.16 -1.85 -9.98
N LYS A 532 17.97 -1.13 -10.76
CA LYS A 532 19.38 -1.46 -11.00
C LYS A 532 20.23 -1.42 -9.71
N LEU A 533 20.09 -0.37 -8.91
CA LEU A 533 20.81 -0.22 -7.63
C LEU A 533 20.41 -1.31 -6.63
N SER A 534 19.12 -1.61 -6.55
CA SER A 534 18.59 -2.65 -5.67
C SER A 534 19.08 -4.04 -6.10
N GLN A 535 19.04 -4.37 -7.40
CA GLN A 535 19.52 -5.63 -7.96
C GLN A 535 21.02 -5.83 -7.71
N SER A 536 21.83 -4.79 -7.88
CA SER A 536 23.28 -4.85 -7.64
C SER A 536 23.67 -5.01 -6.16
N GLY A 537 22.68 -4.99 -5.24
CA GLY A 537 22.91 -5.11 -3.80
C GLY A 537 23.47 -3.85 -3.14
N GLN A 538 23.45 -2.70 -3.83
CA GLN A 538 23.98 -1.42 -3.31
C GLN A 538 22.95 -0.61 -2.54
N LEU A 539 21.66 -1.03 -2.54
CA LEU A 539 20.56 -0.23 -2.01
C LEU A 539 19.77 -1.01 -0.94
N PRO A 540 20.04 -0.78 0.36
CA PRO A 540 19.16 -1.21 1.44
C PRO A 540 17.74 -0.64 1.28
N ILE A 541 16.72 -1.31 1.81
CA ILE A 541 15.31 -0.88 1.66
C ILE A 541 15.09 0.53 2.23
N VAL A 542 15.69 0.85 3.38
CA VAL A 542 15.59 2.20 3.97
C VAL A 542 16.16 3.26 3.03
N ASP A 543 17.30 2.99 2.40
CA ASP A 543 17.90 3.93 1.45
C ASP A 543 17.10 4.02 0.15
N LEU A 544 16.45 2.93 -0.30
CA LEU A 544 15.51 2.97 -1.44
C LEU A 544 14.37 3.95 -1.15
N VAL A 545 13.77 3.88 0.05
CA VAL A 545 12.71 4.81 0.47
C VAL A 545 13.22 6.26 0.46
N VAL A 546 14.43 6.50 0.98
CA VAL A 546 15.06 7.84 0.95
C VAL A 546 15.27 8.34 -0.48
N GLU A 547 15.72 7.48 -1.38
CA GLU A 547 15.90 7.82 -2.81
C GLU A 547 14.57 8.20 -3.48
N VAL A 548 13.47 7.49 -3.17
CA VAL A 548 12.14 7.85 -3.69
C VAL A 548 11.70 9.23 -3.22
N VAL A 549 11.78 9.51 -1.91
CA VAL A 549 11.29 10.79 -1.36
C VAL A 549 12.20 11.97 -1.66
N THR A 550 13.41 11.73 -2.16
CA THR A 550 14.32 12.75 -2.67
C THR A 550 14.30 12.89 -4.19
N GLY A 551 13.55 12.03 -4.88
CA GLY A 551 13.37 12.07 -6.33
C GLY A 551 12.61 13.32 -6.80
N VAL A 552 12.83 13.71 -8.06
CA VAL A 552 12.21 14.91 -8.65
C VAL A 552 10.69 14.86 -8.54
N GLY A 553 10.06 13.73 -8.83
CA GLY A 553 8.60 13.56 -8.76
C GLY A 553 8.01 13.68 -7.36
N PHE A 554 8.83 13.56 -6.28
CA PHE A 554 8.36 13.72 -4.92
C PHE A 554 8.46 15.17 -4.40
N VAL A 555 9.51 15.91 -4.74
CA VAL A 555 9.74 17.29 -4.27
C VAL A 555 9.24 18.35 -5.24
N THR A 556 8.76 17.94 -6.41
CA THR A 556 8.15 18.82 -7.42
C THR A 556 6.84 18.19 -7.91
N ARG A 557 6.10 18.94 -8.71
CA ARG A 557 4.90 18.48 -9.38
C ARG A 557 4.94 18.88 -10.86
N HIS A 558 4.34 18.07 -11.73
CA HIS A 558 4.08 18.49 -13.09
C HIS A 558 3.12 19.70 -13.09
N PRO A 559 3.26 20.68 -14.01
CA PRO A 559 2.33 21.81 -14.10
C PRO A 559 0.88 21.38 -14.34
N GLU A 560 0.68 20.28 -15.08
CA GLU A 560 -0.63 19.66 -15.30
C GLU A 560 -0.91 18.64 -14.19
N GLU A 561 -2.13 18.63 -13.68
CA GLU A 561 -2.59 17.67 -12.67
C GLU A 561 -3.01 16.35 -13.32
N LEU A 562 -3.09 15.28 -12.52
CA LEU A 562 -3.79 14.06 -12.91
C LEU A 562 -5.28 14.39 -13.07
N PRO A 563 -5.95 13.89 -14.13
CA PRO A 563 -7.38 14.07 -14.33
C PRO A 563 -8.22 13.39 -13.25
#